data_7845bec9975eb3b27d8c9cec4d8a333e
#
_entry.id   7845bec9975eb3b27d8c9cec4d8a333e
#
_cell.length_a   1.000
_cell.length_b   1.000
_cell.length_c   1.000
_cell.angle_alpha   90.00
_cell.angle_beta   90.00
_cell.angle_gamma   90.00
#
_symmetry.space_group_name_H-M   'P 1'
#
loop_
_entity.id
_entity.type
_entity.pdbx_description
1 polymer ?
#
loop_
_entity_poly.entity_id
_entity_poly.type
_entity_poly.pdbx_seq_one_letter_code
_entity_poly.pdbx_strand_id
1 'polypeptide(L)'
;MLTIGNYCSIAPEVCFLLSADHATNCISTFPFKVKILHSEKFEGQSKGDILVHDDVWIGYRAIILSGVEIGQGAIIAAGSVVTKNVPPYAIVAGVPAKVIRYRFSKDICNELLKMDYNNITKKWLDKYCKEMYTPITEISQLDIIHINEK
;
A
#
# COMPACT_ATOMS: atom_id res chain seq x y z
N MET A 1 0.38 12.65 -6.13
CA MET A 1 1.61 11.88 -6.47
C MET A 1 1.42 10.44 -6.04
N LEU A 2 2.14 9.47 -6.61
CA LEU A 2 2.24 8.08 -6.13
C LEU A 2 3.66 7.86 -5.61
N THR A 3 3.77 7.38 -4.37
CA THR A 3 5.03 6.95 -3.76
C THR A 3 4.93 5.49 -3.38
N ILE A 4 5.93 4.69 -3.74
CA ILE A 4 5.99 3.26 -3.43
C ILE A 4 7.32 2.98 -2.74
N GLY A 5 7.24 2.31 -1.59
CA GLY A 5 8.38 1.90 -0.78
C GLY A 5 9.15 0.71 -1.35
N ASN A 6 10.03 0.15 -0.54
CA ASN A 6 10.91 -0.94 -0.93
C ASN A 6 10.19 -2.29 -0.90
N TYR A 7 10.65 -3.24 -1.71
CA TYR A 7 10.23 -4.65 -1.70
C TYR A 7 8.71 -4.87 -1.83
N CYS A 8 8.00 -3.92 -2.46
CA CYS A 8 6.59 -4.09 -2.78
C CYS A 8 6.39 -5.10 -3.90
N SER A 9 5.42 -5.98 -3.73
CA SER A 9 4.99 -6.93 -4.77
C SER A 9 3.66 -6.46 -5.35
N ILE A 10 3.66 -5.98 -6.60
CA ILE A 10 2.49 -5.42 -7.26
C ILE A 10 2.13 -6.29 -8.46
N ALA A 11 0.95 -6.90 -8.39
CA ALA A 11 0.47 -7.77 -9.46
C ALA A 11 0.08 -6.97 -10.72
N PRO A 12 -0.03 -7.62 -11.88
CA PRO A 12 -0.52 -6.98 -13.09
C PRO A 12 -1.90 -6.34 -12.94
N GLU A 13 -2.15 -5.30 -13.75
CA GLU A 13 -3.43 -4.60 -13.82
C GLU A 13 -3.88 -3.92 -12.51
N VAL A 14 -2.98 -3.66 -11.57
CA VAL A 14 -3.25 -2.80 -10.42
C VAL A 14 -3.40 -1.36 -10.91
N CYS A 15 -4.47 -0.69 -10.45
CA CYS A 15 -4.78 0.68 -10.83
C CYS A 15 -4.65 1.65 -9.64
N PHE A 16 -3.84 2.70 -9.80
CA PHE A 16 -3.73 3.80 -8.86
C PHE A 16 -4.45 5.03 -9.41
N LEU A 17 -5.60 5.38 -8.83
CA LEU A 17 -6.42 6.52 -9.25
C LEU A 17 -6.02 7.78 -8.51
N LEU A 18 -5.11 8.58 -9.09
CA LEU A 18 -4.53 9.75 -8.44
C LEU A 18 -5.43 10.99 -8.46
N SER A 19 -6.22 11.18 -9.54
CA SER A 19 -7.10 12.33 -9.70
C SER A 19 -8.18 12.04 -10.75
N ALA A 20 -9.12 11.18 -10.39
CA ALA A 20 -10.21 10.77 -11.28
C ALA A 20 -11.60 11.14 -10.72
N ASP A 21 -11.64 11.82 -9.57
CA ASP A 21 -12.89 12.22 -8.96
C ASP A 21 -13.45 13.49 -9.64
N HIS A 22 -14.77 13.65 -9.60
CA HIS A 22 -15.49 14.83 -10.04
C HIS A 22 -16.15 15.54 -8.85
N ALA A 23 -16.38 16.84 -8.96
CA ALA A 23 -17.13 17.58 -7.97
C ALA A 23 -18.57 17.07 -7.88
N THR A 24 -18.97 16.53 -6.72
CA THR A 24 -20.29 15.94 -6.50
C THR A 24 -21.31 16.90 -5.90
N ASN A 25 -20.86 18.11 -5.52
CA ASN A 25 -21.68 19.15 -4.88
C ASN A 25 -21.99 20.32 -5.83
N CYS A 26 -21.80 20.12 -7.15
CA CYS A 26 -22.15 21.09 -8.20
C CYS A 26 -23.42 20.64 -8.94
N ILE A 27 -24.02 21.52 -9.73
CA ILE A 27 -25.21 21.21 -10.56
C ILE A 27 -24.92 20.05 -11.52
N SER A 28 -23.70 19.96 -12.03
CA SER A 28 -23.27 18.86 -12.91
C SER A 28 -21.90 18.35 -12.51
N THR A 29 -21.69 17.06 -12.67
CA THR A 29 -20.39 16.41 -12.52
C THR A 29 -19.58 16.43 -13.81
N PHE A 30 -20.20 16.86 -14.96
CA PHE A 30 -19.54 16.87 -16.25
C PHE A 30 -18.48 18.00 -16.33
N PRO A 31 -17.27 17.72 -16.84
CA PRO A 31 -16.18 18.70 -16.90
C PRO A 31 -16.36 19.65 -18.11
N PHE A 32 -17.32 20.56 -18.03
CA PHE A 32 -17.66 21.50 -19.10
C PHE A 32 -16.49 22.40 -19.52
N LYS A 33 -15.68 22.84 -18.58
CA LYS A 33 -14.56 23.74 -18.84
C LYS A 33 -13.50 23.07 -19.71
N VAL A 34 -13.25 21.77 -19.49
CA VAL A 34 -12.30 21.00 -20.32
C VAL A 34 -12.94 20.56 -21.62
N LYS A 35 -14.15 19.96 -21.56
CA LYS A 35 -14.72 19.21 -22.70
C LYS A 35 -15.48 20.09 -23.70
N ILE A 36 -16.05 21.20 -23.27
CA ILE A 36 -16.89 22.06 -24.11
C ILE A 36 -16.27 23.45 -24.30
N LEU A 37 -15.89 24.09 -23.18
CA LEU A 37 -15.40 25.47 -23.24
C LEU A 37 -13.90 25.56 -23.58
N HIS A 38 -13.16 24.47 -23.41
CA HIS A 38 -11.70 24.40 -23.61
C HIS A 38 -10.93 25.50 -22.85
N SER A 39 -11.50 25.97 -21.73
CA SER A 39 -10.94 27.03 -20.90
C SER A 39 -9.99 26.51 -19.82
N GLU A 40 -10.01 25.22 -19.53
CA GLU A 40 -9.14 24.55 -18.57
C GLU A 40 -8.53 23.30 -19.18
N LYS A 41 -7.35 22.91 -18.71
CA LYS A 41 -6.67 21.70 -19.15
C LYS A 41 -7.14 20.46 -18.36
N PHE A 42 -7.63 20.68 -17.15
CA PHE A 42 -7.96 19.59 -16.22
C PHE A 42 -8.99 20.05 -15.18
N GLU A 43 -9.97 19.23 -14.88
CA GLU A 43 -11.00 19.46 -13.83
C GLU A 43 -11.11 18.31 -12.83
N GLY A 44 -10.28 17.25 -12.99
CA GLY A 44 -10.30 16.11 -12.08
C GLY A 44 -9.90 16.51 -10.65
N GLN A 45 -10.57 15.92 -9.68
CA GLN A 45 -10.30 16.10 -8.26
C GLN A 45 -9.47 14.95 -7.71
N SER A 46 -8.70 15.24 -6.66
CA SER A 46 -7.91 14.27 -5.91
C SER A 46 -8.11 14.49 -4.41
N LYS A 47 -8.15 13.41 -3.66
CA LYS A 47 -8.16 13.46 -2.18
C LYS A 47 -6.76 13.52 -1.59
N GLY A 48 -5.75 13.53 -2.42
CA GLY A 48 -4.35 13.57 -2.03
C GLY A 48 -3.51 12.48 -2.69
N ASP A 49 -2.28 12.40 -2.23
CA ASP A 49 -1.30 11.44 -2.72
C ASP A 49 -1.65 10.01 -2.30
N ILE A 50 -1.18 9.05 -3.08
CA ILE A 50 -1.18 7.63 -2.68
C ILE A 50 0.21 7.30 -2.16
N LEU A 51 0.26 6.76 -0.94
CA LEU A 51 1.49 6.31 -0.31
C LEU A 51 1.42 4.81 -0.04
N VAL A 52 2.35 4.06 -0.60
CA VAL A 52 2.54 2.63 -0.34
C VAL A 52 3.85 2.45 0.39
N HIS A 53 3.80 1.95 1.63
CA HIS A 53 4.99 1.68 2.44
C HIS A 53 5.71 0.42 1.98
N ASP A 54 6.76 0.03 2.72
CA ASP A 54 7.60 -1.11 2.40
C ASP A 54 6.85 -2.45 2.57
N ASP A 55 7.30 -3.50 1.88
CA ASP A 55 6.82 -4.89 1.99
C ASP A 55 5.30 -5.05 1.72
N VAL A 56 4.70 -4.16 0.93
CA VAL A 56 3.28 -4.26 0.60
C VAL A 56 3.06 -5.22 -0.57
N TRP A 57 2.07 -6.10 -0.44
CA TRP A 57 1.60 -6.94 -1.53
C TRP A 57 0.23 -6.47 -2.04
N ILE A 58 0.17 -6.09 -3.32
CA ILE A 58 -1.07 -5.69 -3.99
C ILE A 58 -1.44 -6.74 -5.04
N GLY A 59 -2.59 -7.38 -4.82
CA GLY A 59 -3.13 -8.43 -5.66
C GLY A 59 -3.66 -7.93 -7.00
N TYR A 60 -3.83 -8.85 -7.92
CA TYR A 60 -4.27 -8.64 -9.30
C TYR A 60 -5.54 -7.80 -9.40
N ARG A 61 -5.56 -6.80 -10.30
CA ARG A 61 -6.70 -5.90 -10.52
C ARG A 61 -7.20 -5.13 -9.30
N ALA A 62 -6.41 -4.94 -8.27
CA ALA A 62 -6.80 -4.06 -7.19
C ALA A 62 -6.81 -2.59 -7.66
N ILE A 63 -7.74 -1.81 -7.10
CA ILE A 63 -7.87 -0.38 -7.39
C ILE A 63 -7.62 0.39 -6.11
N ILE A 64 -6.68 1.33 -6.15
CA ILE A 64 -6.32 2.18 -5.01
C ILE A 64 -6.74 3.62 -5.34
N LEU A 65 -7.60 4.21 -4.50
CA LEU A 65 -8.09 5.56 -4.71
C LEU A 65 -7.12 6.61 -4.17
N SER A 66 -7.26 7.84 -4.66
CA SER A 66 -6.48 9.00 -4.21
C SER A 66 -6.61 9.24 -2.70
N GLY A 67 -5.54 9.73 -2.07
CA GLY A 67 -5.47 10.01 -0.65
C GLY A 67 -5.33 8.79 0.25
N VAL A 68 -5.08 7.59 -0.32
CA VAL A 68 -4.91 6.35 0.46
C VAL A 68 -3.46 6.14 0.84
N GLU A 69 -3.24 5.80 2.10
CA GLU A 69 -1.98 5.30 2.65
C GLU A 69 -2.10 3.81 2.96
N ILE A 70 -1.16 3.00 2.43
CA ILE A 70 -1.09 1.56 2.66
C ILE A 70 0.13 1.29 3.52
N GLY A 71 -0.12 0.86 4.75
CA GLY A 71 0.92 0.64 5.76
C GLY A 71 1.84 -0.54 5.44
N GLN A 72 3.04 -0.50 6.00
CA GLN A 72 4.09 -1.50 5.84
C GLN A 72 3.57 -2.92 6.02
N GLY A 73 3.97 -3.82 5.14
CA GLY A 73 3.63 -5.24 5.21
C GLY A 73 2.16 -5.57 4.97
N ALA A 74 1.32 -4.60 4.56
CA ALA A 74 -0.09 -4.84 4.26
C ALA A 74 -0.27 -5.69 3.00
N ILE A 75 -1.41 -6.36 2.92
CA ILE A 75 -1.81 -7.16 1.77
C ILE A 75 -3.17 -6.67 1.27
N ILE A 76 -3.23 -6.32 0.00
CA ILE A 76 -4.45 -5.97 -0.72
C ILE A 76 -4.85 -7.18 -1.57
N ALA A 77 -5.99 -7.79 -1.29
CA ALA A 77 -6.47 -8.93 -2.05
C ALA A 77 -6.82 -8.54 -3.51
N ALA A 78 -6.75 -9.51 -4.41
CA ALA A 78 -7.08 -9.32 -5.81
C ALA A 78 -8.52 -8.78 -5.99
N GLY A 79 -8.69 -7.86 -6.94
CA GLY A 79 -9.98 -7.25 -7.26
C GLY A 79 -10.55 -6.30 -6.21
N SER A 80 -9.78 -5.95 -5.18
CA SER A 80 -10.25 -5.07 -4.12
C SER A 80 -10.25 -3.60 -4.55
N VAL A 81 -11.19 -2.80 -4.04
CA VAL A 81 -11.22 -1.35 -4.23
C VAL A 81 -10.92 -0.67 -2.88
N VAL A 82 -9.70 -0.16 -2.75
CA VAL A 82 -9.20 0.47 -1.52
C VAL A 82 -9.59 1.94 -1.51
N THR A 83 -10.46 2.32 -0.58
CA THR A 83 -11.04 3.66 -0.46
C THR A 83 -10.63 4.39 0.81
N LYS A 84 -9.89 3.73 1.72
CA LYS A 84 -9.42 4.24 3.01
C LYS A 84 -8.02 3.71 3.30
N ASN A 85 -7.31 4.37 4.22
CA ASN A 85 -6.01 3.92 4.69
C ASN A 85 -6.05 2.47 5.19
N VAL A 86 -4.99 1.73 4.88
CA VAL A 86 -4.81 0.33 5.26
C VAL A 86 -3.77 0.26 6.37
N PRO A 87 -4.12 -0.26 7.55
CA PRO A 87 -3.16 -0.40 8.65
C PRO A 87 -1.98 -1.30 8.27
N PRO A 88 -0.80 -1.09 8.88
CA PRO A 88 0.34 -1.98 8.71
C PRO A 88 -0.02 -3.44 9.02
N TYR A 89 0.51 -4.36 8.22
CA TYR A 89 0.30 -5.81 8.34
C TYR A 89 -1.17 -6.26 8.28
N ALA A 90 -2.10 -5.38 7.89
CA ALA A 90 -3.49 -5.76 7.65
C ALA A 90 -3.64 -6.48 6.30
N ILE A 91 -4.55 -7.44 6.24
CA ILE A 91 -5.03 -8.05 5.00
C ILE A 91 -6.42 -7.48 4.74
N VAL A 92 -6.57 -6.78 3.62
CA VAL A 92 -7.85 -6.18 3.22
C VAL A 92 -8.39 -6.81 1.94
N ALA A 93 -9.72 -6.90 1.84
CA ALA A 93 -10.39 -7.45 0.66
C ALA A 93 -11.77 -6.81 0.45
N GLY A 94 -12.26 -6.88 -0.79
CA GLY A 94 -13.64 -6.53 -1.17
C GLY A 94 -13.79 -5.14 -1.80
N VAL A 95 -15.05 -4.78 -2.07
CA VAL A 95 -15.48 -3.52 -2.69
C VAL A 95 -16.62 -2.93 -1.86
N PRO A 96 -16.36 -1.87 -1.07
CA PRO A 96 -15.04 -1.32 -0.73
C PRO A 96 -14.23 -2.27 0.15
N ALA A 97 -12.91 -2.18 0.06
CA ALA A 97 -12.01 -3.04 0.83
C ALA A 97 -12.14 -2.78 2.34
N LYS A 98 -12.17 -3.89 3.10
CA LYS A 98 -12.23 -3.88 4.57
C LYS A 98 -11.16 -4.80 5.13
N VAL A 99 -10.69 -4.51 6.34
CA VAL A 99 -9.76 -5.40 7.05
C VAL A 99 -10.44 -6.74 7.33
N ILE A 100 -9.86 -7.81 6.82
CA ILE A 100 -10.29 -9.19 7.05
C ILE A 100 -9.61 -9.74 8.29
N ARG A 101 -8.29 -9.53 8.40
CA ARG A 101 -7.46 -9.91 9.54
C ARG A 101 -6.09 -9.23 9.45
N TYR A 102 -5.28 -9.40 10.46
CA TYR A 102 -3.86 -9.06 10.42
C TYR A 102 -3.02 -10.29 10.08
N ARG A 103 -1.83 -10.07 9.54
CA ARG A 103 -0.85 -11.14 9.24
C ARG A 103 -0.41 -11.85 10.51
N PHE A 104 -0.22 -11.06 11.58
CA PHE A 104 0.37 -11.48 12.85
C PHE A 104 -0.39 -10.90 14.05
N SER A 105 0.00 -11.30 15.27
CA SER A 105 -0.44 -10.65 16.50
C SER A 105 0.03 -9.19 16.55
N LYS A 106 -0.63 -8.38 17.37
CA LYS A 106 -0.29 -6.95 17.52
C LYS A 106 1.17 -6.74 17.93
N ASP A 107 1.68 -7.57 18.82
CA ASP A 107 3.05 -7.43 19.34
C ASP A 107 4.08 -7.75 18.26
N ILE A 108 3.86 -8.79 17.46
CA ILE A 108 4.70 -9.13 16.30
C ILE A 108 4.63 -8.01 15.24
N CYS A 109 3.45 -7.46 14.94
CA CYS A 109 3.32 -6.34 14.01
C CYS A 109 4.11 -5.12 14.49
N ASN A 110 4.02 -4.78 15.78
CA ASN A 110 4.75 -3.66 16.37
C ASN A 110 6.27 -3.85 16.29
N GLU A 111 6.74 -5.06 16.47
CA GLU A 111 8.17 -5.37 16.34
C GLU A 111 8.64 -5.26 14.90
N LEU A 112 7.90 -5.87 13.96
CA LEU A 112 8.20 -5.83 12.53
C LEU A 112 8.18 -4.40 11.95
N LEU A 113 7.43 -3.46 12.55
CA LEU A 113 7.44 -2.03 12.14
C LEU A 113 8.80 -1.35 12.38
N LYS A 114 9.66 -1.92 13.20
CA LYS A 114 11.02 -1.41 13.45
C LYS A 114 12.02 -1.81 12.36
N MET A 115 11.64 -2.71 11.47
CA MET A 115 12.48 -3.16 10.38
C MET A 115 12.70 -2.03 9.38
N ASP A 116 13.96 -1.68 9.13
CA ASP A 116 14.36 -0.75 8.08
C ASP A 116 14.73 -1.51 6.81
N TYR A 117 13.82 -1.50 5.86
CA TYR A 117 14.01 -2.18 4.58
C TYR A 117 15.14 -1.59 3.72
N ASN A 118 15.61 -0.37 4.01
CA ASN A 118 16.77 0.20 3.31
C ASN A 118 18.08 -0.55 3.66
N ASN A 119 18.12 -1.25 4.79
CA ASN A 119 19.28 -2.00 5.24
C ASN A 119 19.34 -3.44 4.68
N ILE A 120 18.34 -3.88 3.93
CA ILE A 120 18.34 -5.21 3.30
C ILE A 120 19.26 -5.19 2.08
N THR A 121 20.44 -5.73 2.24
CA THR A 121 21.43 -5.90 1.16
C THR A 121 21.46 -7.36 0.70
N LYS A 122 22.09 -7.62 -0.46
CA LYS A 122 22.32 -9.00 -0.91
C LYS A 122 23.12 -9.79 0.14
N LYS A 123 24.16 -9.20 0.73
CA LYS A 123 24.98 -9.81 1.78
C LYS A 123 24.14 -10.19 3.02
N TRP A 124 23.23 -9.29 3.41
CA TRP A 124 22.29 -9.54 4.51
C TRP A 124 21.35 -10.71 4.16
N LEU A 125 20.77 -10.74 2.96
CA LEU A 125 19.92 -11.81 2.49
C LEU A 125 20.65 -13.14 2.38
N ASP A 126 21.88 -13.18 1.88
CA ASP A 126 22.69 -14.41 1.81
C ASP A 126 22.88 -15.05 3.20
N LYS A 127 22.88 -14.24 4.26
CA LYS A 127 23.06 -14.69 5.65
C LYS A 127 21.76 -15.07 6.35
N TYR A 128 20.68 -14.29 6.13
CA TYR A 128 19.43 -14.39 6.90
C TYR A 128 18.23 -14.85 6.07
N CYS A 129 18.44 -15.31 4.83
CA CYS A 129 17.36 -15.72 3.94
C CYS A 129 16.48 -16.84 4.56
N LYS A 130 17.09 -17.77 5.27
CA LYS A 130 16.36 -18.88 5.91
C LYS A 130 15.38 -18.34 6.97
N GLU A 131 15.84 -17.42 7.80
CA GLU A 131 15.05 -16.79 8.85
C GLU A 131 13.90 -15.96 8.24
N MET A 132 14.16 -15.23 7.15
CA MET A 132 13.14 -14.46 6.43
C MET A 132 11.98 -15.31 5.90
N TYR A 133 12.21 -16.58 5.59
CA TYR A 133 11.19 -17.50 5.10
C TYR A 133 10.68 -18.46 6.17
N THR A 134 11.13 -18.34 7.41
CA THR A 134 10.61 -19.15 8.53
C THR A 134 9.31 -18.53 9.06
N PRO A 135 8.21 -19.28 9.18
CA PRO A 135 6.97 -18.75 9.76
C PRO A 135 7.19 -18.20 11.16
N ILE A 136 6.71 -16.96 11.36
CA ILE A 136 6.85 -16.25 12.63
C ILE A 136 5.73 -16.68 13.57
N THR A 137 6.09 -17.20 14.75
CA THR A 137 5.16 -17.58 15.84
C THR A 137 5.47 -16.84 17.13
N GLU A 138 6.72 -16.37 17.29
CA GLU A 138 7.21 -15.72 18.51
C GLU A 138 8.08 -14.51 18.17
N ILE A 139 8.08 -13.52 19.06
CA ILE A 139 8.86 -12.27 18.90
C ILE A 139 10.37 -12.56 18.87
N SER A 140 10.82 -13.54 19.63
CA SER A 140 12.24 -13.95 19.68
C SER A 140 12.85 -14.32 18.32
N GLN A 141 12.02 -14.68 17.33
CA GLN A 141 12.46 -14.94 15.96
C GLN A 141 12.81 -13.67 15.18
N LEU A 142 12.48 -12.49 15.72
CA LEU A 142 12.65 -11.19 15.06
C LEU A 142 13.96 -10.47 15.40
N ASP A 143 14.85 -11.09 16.17
CA ASP A 143 16.13 -10.46 16.54
C ASP A 143 16.96 -10.03 15.32
N ILE A 144 16.76 -10.71 14.18
CA ILE A 144 17.44 -10.40 12.91
C ILE A 144 17.10 -9.02 12.34
N ILE A 145 15.91 -8.46 12.64
CA ILE A 145 15.49 -7.16 12.09
C ILE A 145 16.30 -5.98 12.64
N HIS A 146 16.95 -6.16 13.78
CA HIS A 146 17.78 -5.15 14.44
C HIS A 146 19.25 -5.22 14.00
N ILE A 147 19.63 -6.16 13.14
CA ILE A 147 20.99 -6.34 12.68
C ILE A 147 21.28 -5.39 11.53
N ASN A 148 21.94 -4.28 11.85
CA ASN A 148 22.49 -3.36 10.86
C ASN A 148 23.89 -3.83 10.48
N GLU A 149 24.05 -4.50 9.33
CA GLU A 149 25.38 -4.74 8.74
C GLU A 149 25.77 -3.47 7.95
N LYS A 150 26.53 -2.59 8.60
CA LYS A 150 27.22 -1.46 7.96
C LYS A 150 28.34 -1.96 7.06
#